data_e0c9a69c9c3409c4802c479bc455ae72
#
_entry.id   e0c9a69c9c3409c4802c479bc455ae72
#
_cell.length_a   1.000
_cell.length_b   1.000
_cell.length_c   1.000
_cell.angle_alpha   90.00
_cell.angle_beta   90.00
_cell.angle_gamma   90.00
#
_symmetry.space_group_name_H-M   'P 1'
#
loop_
_entity.id
_entity.type
_entity.pdbx_description
1 polymer ?
#
loop_
_entity_poly.entity_id
_entity_poly.type
_entity_poly.pdbx_seq_one_letter_code
_entity_poly.pdbx_strand_id
1 'polypeptide(L)'
;MQNKNQVVIYGRHAVCAALNNRQRKIVRVMCLKENAAELKGQLSDNKIVIVERRELEKLLPRDAVHQGMAAIAEMLPGISLEELCEQARVNESACVLLLDQVTDPQNIGAIIRSCAAFNVLALVVQDKNSPQESGAL
;
A
#
# COMPACT_ATOMS: atom_id res chain seq x y z
N MET A 1 3.20 -2.10 19.76
CA MET A 1 4.02 -0.97 19.23
C MET A 1 4.17 -1.19 17.74
N GLN A 2 3.52 -0.37 16.91
CA GLN A 2 3.77 -0.37 15.46
C GLN A 2 5.18 0.18 15.23
N ASN A 3 5.98 -0.58 14.50
CA ASN A 3 7.32 -0.14 14.10
C ASN A 3 7.15 1.03 13.12
N LYS A 4 7.87 2.13 13.30
CA LYS A 4 7.74 3.36 12.49
C LYS A 4 7.91 3.14 10.98
N ASN A 5 8.37 1.97 10.57
CA ASN A 5 8.63 1.61 9.18
C ASN A 5 7.61 0.59 8.62
N GLN A 6 6.44 0.47 9.27
CA GLN A 6 5.40 -0.47 8.85
C GLN A 6 4.09 0.23 8.58
N VAL A 7 3.38 -0.27 7.58
CA VAL A 7 2.05 0.18 7.16
C VAL A 7 1.05 -0.96 7.29
N VAL A 8 -0.19 -0.63 7.61
CA VAL A 8 -1.31 -1.58 7.61
C VAL A 8 -2.12 -1.36 6.33
N ILE A 9 -2.12 -2.37 5.48
CA ILE A 9 -2.90 -2.42 4.24
C ILE A 9 -4.13 -3.28 4.51
N TYR A 10 -5.33 -2.82 4.15
CA TYR A 10 -6.55 -3.57 4.41
C TYR A 10 -7.51 -3.58 3.22
N GLY A 11 -8.39 -4.55 3.20
CA GLY A 11 -9.26 -4.85 2.07
C GLY A 11 -8.66 -5.90 1.13
N ARG A 12 -9.52 -6.76 0.61
CA ARG A 12 -9.14 -7.93 -0.19
C ARG A 12 -8.24 -7.56 -1.38
N HIS A 13 -8.66 -6.59 -2.18
CA HIS A 13 -7.91 -6.20 -3.39
C HIS A 13 -6.55 -5.59 -3.04
N ALA A 14 -6.50 -4.71 -2.03
CA ALA A 14 -5.25 -4.07 -1.61
C ALA A 14 -4.26 -5.08 -1.03
N VAL A 15 -4.74 -6.02 -0.20
CA VAL A 15 -3.89 -7.09 0.36
C VAL A 15 -3.36 -8.00 -0.74
N CYS A 16 -4.22 -8.45 -1.68
CA CYS A 16 -3.78 -9.28 -2.80
C CYS A 16 -2.77 -8.54 -3.71
N ALA A 17 -2.99 -7.27 -3.99
CA ALA A 17 -2.04 -6.44 -4.75
C ALA A 17 -0.68 -6.33 -4.03
N ALA A 18 -0.70 -6.12 -2.72
CA ALA A 18 0.52 -6.05 -1.91
C ALA A 18 1.29 -7.38 -1.89
N LEU A 19 0.58 -8.53 -1.86
CA LEU A 19 1.17 -9.85 -1.94
C LEU A 19 1.85 -10.13 -3.28
N ASN A 20 1.27 -9.63 -4.36
CA ASN A 20 1.82 -9.77 -5.72
C ASN A 20 2.97 -8.80 -6.01
N ASN A 21 3.16 -7.77 -5.19
CA ASN A 21 4.25 -6.82 -5.36
C ASN A 21 5.55 -7.36 -4.77
N ARG A 22 6.49 -7.74 -5.64
CA ARG A 22 7.82 -8.28 -5.25
C ARG A 22 8.67 -7.32 -4.42
N GLN A 23 8.42 -6.03 -4.52
CA GLN A 23 9.15 -5.01 -3.75
C GLN A 23 8.55 -4.83 -2.35
N ARG A 24 7.31 -5.31 -2.12
CA ARG A 24 6.61 -5.17 -0.85
C ARG A 24 6.94 -6.32 0.09
N LYS A 25 7.64 -6.04 1.17
CA LYS A 25 7.93 -7.05 2.19
C LYS A 25 6.76 -7.17 3.17
N ILE A 26 6.03 -8.27 3.04
CA ILE A 26 4.92 -8.60 3.93
C ILE A 26 5.48 -9.20 5.23
N VAL A 27 5.12 -8.59 6.35
CA VAL A 27 5.48 -9.05 7.69
C VAL A 27 4.47 -10.11 8.15
N ARG A 28 3.16 -9.81 8.01
CA ARG A 28 2.06 -10.67 8.46
C ARG A 28 0.79 -10.33 7.69
N VAL A 29 -0.03 -11.35 7.42
CA VAL A 29 -1.40 -11.18 6.95
C VAL A 29 -2.35 -11.70 8.01
N MET A 30 -3.36 -10.90 8.34
CA MET A 30 -4.44 -11.28 9.23
C MET A 30 -5.71 -11.40 8.41
N CYS A 31 -6.41 -12.52 8.55
CA CYS A 31 -7.63 -12.76 7.78
C CYS A 31 -8.68 -13.52 8.60
N LEU A 32 -9.93 -13.37 8.19
CA LEU A 32 -11.01 -14.22 8.69
C LEU A 32 -10.86 -15.63 8.09
N LYS A 33 -11.42 -16.62 8.78
CA LYS A 33 -11.35 -18.04 8.37
C LYS A 33 -11.82 -18.27 6.92
N GLU A 34 -12.85 -17.56 6.51
CA GLU A 34 -13.40 -17.62 5.14
C GLU A 34 -12.45 -17.15 4.04
N ASN A 35 -11.54 -16.24 4.38
CA ASN A 35 -10.55 -15.69 3.44
C ASN A 35 -9.22 -16.48 3.42
N ALA A 36 -9.00 -17.35 4.38
CA ALA A 36 -7.72 -18.05 4.53
C ALA A 36 -7.37 -18.94 3.33
N ALA A 37 -8.37 -19.52 2.68
CA ALA A 37 -8.16 -20.39 1.51
C ALA A 37 -7.55 -19.65 0.32
N GLU A 38 -7.87 -18.38 0.14
CA GLU A 38 -7.37 -17.53 -0.94
C GLU A 38 -5.87 -17.19 -0.78
N LEU A 39 -5.39 -17.17 0.46
CA LEU A 39 -4.01 -16.83 0.79
C LEU A 39 -3.04 -18.02 0.70
N LYS A 40 -3.58 -19.24 0.63
CA LYS A 40 -2.77 -20.45 0.54
C LYS A 40 -1.90 -20.43 -0.72
N GLY A 41 -0.60 -20.69 -0.54
CA GLY A 41 0.38 -20.71 -1.62
C GLY A 41 0.93 -19.34 -2.04
N GLN A 42 0.36 -18.22 -1.53
CA GLN A 42 0.89 -16.88 -1.79
C GLN A 42 1.91 -16.43 -0.75
N LEU A 43 1.85 -16.99 0.45
CA LEU A 43 2.73 -16.71 1.58
C LEU A 43 3.08 -17.99 2.35
N SER A 44 4.19 -17.94 3.09
CA SER A 44 4.50 -18.98 4.07
C SER A 44 3.42 -19.01 5.15
N ASP A 45 2.96 -20.19 5.52
CA ASP A 45 1.85 -20.38 6.47
C ASP A 45 2.08 -19.69 7.84
N ASN A 46 3.33 -19.54 8.26
CA ASN A 46 3.69 -18.83 9.50
C ASN A 46 3.44 -17.31 9.47
N LYS A 47 3.18 -16.74 8.30
CA LYS A 47 2.83 -15.32 8.14
C LYS A 47 1.33 -15.06 8.06
N ILE A 48 0.52 -16.11 7.94
CA ILE A 48 -0.94 -16.02 7.87
C ILE A 48 -1.50 -16.29 9.27
N VAL A 49 -2.24 -15.34 9.79
CA VAL A 49 -2.90 -15.44 11.10
C VAL A 49 -4.40 -15.35 10.90
N ILE A 50 -5.10 -16.44 11.24
CA ILE A 50 -6.55 -16.44 11.24
C ILE A 50 -7.02 -15.77 12.53
N VAL A 51 -7.84 -14.75 12.40
CA VAL A 51 -8.34 -13.92 13.51
C VAL A 51 -9.85 -13.80 13.47
N GLU A 52 -10.44 -13.41 14.59
CA GLU A 52 -11.85 -13.03 14.64
C GLU A 52 -12.03 -11.58 14.10
N ARG A 53 -13.25 -11.28 13.63
CA ARG A 53 -13.61 -9.96 13.10
C ARG A 53 -13.27 -8.83 14.07
N ARG A 54 -13.55 -9.01 15.36
CA ARG A 54 -13.26 -8.01 16.41
C ARG A 54 -11.76 -7.71 16.57
N GLU A 55 -10.90 -8.69 16.34
CA GLU A 55 -9.45 -8.51 16.42
C GLU A 55 -8.94 -7.72 15.22
N LEU A 56 -9.49 -7.98 14.04
CA LEU A 56 -9.18 -7.25 12.82
C LEU A 56 -9.62 -5.79 12.93
N GLU A 57 -10.82 -5.53 13.41
CA GLU A 57 -11.38 -4.19 13.61
C GLU A 57 -10.61 -3.35 14.64
N LYS A 58 -9.97 -3.95 15.63
CA LYS A 58 -9.13 -3.23 16.62
C LYS A 58 -7.86 -2.63 16.00
N LEU A 59 -7.40 -3.17 14.89
CA LEU A 59 -6.18 -2.73 14.20
C LEU A 59 -6.44 -1.64 13.18
N LEU A 60 -7.69 -1.44 12.80
CA LEU A 60 -8.08 -0.62 11.67
C LEU A 60 -8.88 0.61 12.13
N PRO A 61 -8.93 1.67 11.31
CA PRO A 61 -9.85 2.78 11.53
C PRO A 61 -11.30 2.29 11.66
N ARG A 62 -12.13 3.02 12.40
CA ARG A 62 -13.53 2.62 12.68
C ARG A 62 -14.37 2.35 11.44
N ASP A 63 -14.09 3.09 10.35
CA ASP A 63 -14.87 3.03 9.11
C ASP A 63 -14.13 2.24 8.00
N ALA A 64 -13.13 1.45 8.37
CA ALA A 64 -12.33 0.69 7.41
C ALA A 64 -13.13 -0.45 6.78
N VAL A 65 -13.24 -0.43 5.46
CA VAL A 65 -13.85 -1.53 4.68
C VAL A 65 -12.80 -2.61 4.43
N HIS A 66 -12.55 -3.45 5.42
CA HIS A 66 -11.45 -4.42 5.41
C HIS A 66 -11.76 -5.74 4.66
N GLN A 67 -13.01 -6.04 4.37
CA GLN A 67 -13.44 -7.26 3.65
C GLN A 67 -12.83 -8.56 4.21
N GLY A 68 -12.55 -8.60 5.50
CA GLY A 68 -12.00 -9.77 6.19
C GLY A 68 -10.49 -9.96 6.06
N MET A 69 -9.74 -8.98 5.54
CA MET A 69 -8.29 -9.07 5.35
C MET A 69 -7.56 -7.77 5.73
N ALA A 70 -6.39 -7.93 6.37
CA ALA A 70 -5.40 -6.89 6.55
C ALA A 70 -3.99 -7.47 6.51
N ALA A 71 -3.04 -6.70 6.01
CA ALA A 71 -1.63 -7.06 5.97
C ALA A 71 -0.79 -5.99 6.69
N ILE A 72 0.19 -6.42 7.44
CA ILE A 72 1.26 -5.57 7.95
C ILE A 72 2.44 -5.73 6.99
N ALA A 73 2.88 -4.63 6.39
CA ALA A 73 3.97 -4.62 5.43
C ALA A 73 5.00 -3.55 5.80
N GLU A 74 6.23 -3.72 5.35
CA GLU A 74 7.21 -2.65 5.41
C GLU A 74 6.84 -1.56 4.40
N MET A 75 7.10 -0.29 4.73
CA MET A 75 6.90 0.81 3.78
C MET A 75 7.82 0.63 2.58
N LEU A 76 7.34 0.98 1.40
CA LEU A 76 8.20 1.01 0.23
C LEU A 76 9.22 2.14 0.38
N PRO A 77 10.49 1.93 -0.01
CA PRO A 77 11.47 3.00 -0.04
C PRO A 77 11.02 4.05 -1.07
N GLY A 78 11.10 5.33 -0.69
CA GLY A 78 11.02 6.41 -1.65
C GLY A 78 12.28 6.44 -2.53
N ILE A 79 12.17 6.98 -3.73
CA ILE A 79 13.34 7.26 -4.58
C ILE A 79 13.80 8.71 -4.36
N SER A 80 15.09 8.96 -4.47
CA SER A 80 15.61 10.32 -4.40
C SER A 80 15.33 11.08 -5.70
N LEU A 81 15.44 12.41 -5.65
CA LEU A 81 15.27 13.24 -6.85
C LEU A 81 16.33 12.92 -7.91
N GLU A 82 17.54 12.62 -7.47
CA GLU A 82 18.66 12.22 -8.34
C GLU A 82 18.35 10.93 -9.08
N GLU A 83 17.90 9.90 -8.35
CA GLU A 83 17.48 8.61 -8.95
C GLU A 83 16.30 8.79 -9.90
N LEU A 84 15.34 9.66 -9.57
CA LEU A 84 14.24 9.98 -10.47
C LEU A 84 14.73 10.66 -11.76
N CYS A 85 15.65 11.61 -11.65
CA CYS A 85 16.25 12.28 -12.81
C CYS A 85 17.02 11.29 -13.71
N GLU A 86 17.73 10.34 -13.12
CA GLU A 86 18.42 9.29 -13.87
C GLU A 86 17.44 8.39 -14.62
N GLN A 87 16.38 7.95 -13.95
CA GLN A 87 15.33 7.15 -14.58
C GLN A 87 14.62 7.92 -15.71
N ALA A 88 14.37 9.22 -15.51
CA ALA A 88 13.74 10.06 -16.54
C ALA A 88 14.61 10.25 -17.78
N ARG A 89 15.95 10.31 -17.63
CA ARG A 89 16.88 10.47 -18.76
C ARG A 89 16.94 9.29 -19.71
N VAL A 90 16.69 8.08 -19.20
CA VAL A 90 16.71 6.86 -20.03
C VAL A 90 15.35 6.54 -20.66
N ASN A 91 14.31 7.28 -20.30
CA ASN A 91 12.97 7.13 -20.88
C ASN A 91 12.74 8.22 -21.94
N GLU A 92 12.37 7.82 -23.15
CA GLU A 92 12.09 8.75 -24.26
C GLU A 92 10.91 9.70 -23.96
N SER A 93 9.97 9.26 -23.10
CA SER A 93 8.84 10.05 -22.66
C SER A 93 8.56 9.79 -21.18
N ALA A 94 9.23 10.54 -20.31
CA ALA A 94 9.00 10.47 -18.87
C ALA A 94 7.94 11.50 -18.47
N CYS A 95 6.89 11.05 -17.80
CA CYS A 95 5.90 11.91 -17.15
C CYS A 95 6.07 11.82 -15.63
N VAL A 96 6.25 12.96 -15.00
CA VAL A 96 6.31 13.07 -13.53
C VAL A 96 5.18 13.99 -13.10
N LEU A 97 4.37 13.54 -12.15
CA LEU A 97 3.27 14.33 -11.61
C LEU A 97 3.65 14.89 -10.24
N LEU A 98 3.51 16.19 -10.06
CA LEU A 98 3.69 16.88 -8.79
C LEU A 98 2.34 17.24 -8.19
N LEU A 99 2.11 16.84 -6.94
CA LEU A 99 0.91 17.22 -6.18
C LEU A 99 1.24 18.35 -5.21
N ASP A 100 0.54 19.46 -5.38
CA ASP A 100 0.60 20.57 -4.44
C ASP A 100 -0.68 20.64 -3.61
N GLN A 101 -0.54 20.57 -2.28
CA GLN A 101 -1.61 20.69 -1.29
C GLN A 101 -2.77 19.67 -1.43
N VAL A 102 -2.51 18.51 -2.00
CA VAL A 102 -3.49 17.41 -2.02
C VAL A 102 -3.36 16.63 -0.71
N THR A 103 -4.31 16.79 0.19
CA THR A 103 -4.28 16.24 1.54
C THR A 103 -5.26 15.08 1.77
N ASP A 104 -6.26 14.93 0.92
CA ASP A 104 -7.24 13.85 1.02
C ASP A 104 -6.65 12.52 0.51
N PRO A 105 -6.55 11.48 1.36
CA PRO A 105 -6.04 10.17 0.97
C PRO A 105 -6.81 9.53 -0.19
N GLN A 106 -8.12 9.72 -0.27
CA GLN A 106 -8.95 9.15 -1.34
C GLN A 106 -8.62 9.79 -2.69
N ASN A 107 -8.39 11.11 -2.72
CA ASN A 107 -7.97 11.81 -3.92
C ASN A 107 -6.57 11.36 -4.37
N ILE A 108 -5.63 11.24 -3.44
CA ILE A 108 -4.29 10.74 -3.75
C ILE A 108 -4.37 9.30 -4.29
N GLY A 109 -5.15 8.43 -3.67
CA GLY A 109 -5.36 7.07 -4.17
C GLY A 109 -5.97 7.02 -5.58
N ALA A 110 -6.93 7.92 -5.89
CA ALA A 110 -7.49 8.03 -7.25
C ALA A 110 -6.44 8.51 -8.26
N ILE A 111 -5.61 9.48 -7.88
CA ILE A 111 -4.51 10.00 -8.70
C ILE A 111 -3.47 8.90 -8.95
N ILE A 112 -3.06 8.13 -7.92
CA ILE A 112 -2.12 7.01 -8.08
C ILE A 112 -2.64 5.98 -9.09
N ARG A 113 -3.94 5.63 -9.03
CA ARG A 113 -4.54 4.71 -10.01
C ARG A 113 -4.48 5.29 -11.43
N SER A 114 -4.73 6.58 -11.60
CA SER A 114 -4.61 7.25 -12.89
C SER A 114 -3.16 7.28 -13.36
N CYS A 115 -2.21 7.59 -12.49
CA CYS A 115 -0.78 7.54 -12.78
C CYS A 115 -0.35 6.16 -13.32
N ALA A 116 -0.81 5.10 -12.66
CA ALA A 116 -0.52 3.73 -13.10
C ALA A 116 -1.14 3.42 -14.48
N ALA A 117 -2.37 3.89 -14.75
CA ALA A 117 -3.03 3.67 -16.03
C ALA A 117 -2.36 4.42 -17.19
N PHE A 118 -1.79 5.60 -16.93
CA PHE A 118 -1.09 6.43 -17.92
C PHE A 118 0.44 6.25 -17.92
N ASN A 119 0.95 5.24 -17.21
CA ASN A 119 2.38 4.94 -17.11
C ASN A 119 3.21 6.16 -16.65
N VAL A 120 2.71 6.90 -15.68
CA VAL A 120 3.45 8.01 -15.06
C VAL A 120 4.65 7.45 -14.32
N LEU A 121 5.82 8.00 -14.58
CA LEU A 121 7.09 7.51 -14.03
C LEU A 121 7.15 7.67 -12.50
N ALA A 122 6.72 8.82 -12.01
CA ALA A 122 6.72 9.11 -10.57
C ALA A 122 5.64 10.10 -10.19
N LEU A 123 5.20 9.97 -8.93
CA LEU A 123 4.35 10.92 -8.25
C LEU A 123 5.17 11.58 -7.14
N VAL A 124 5.29 12.90 -7.18
CA VAL A 124 5.97 13.71 -6.17
C VAL A 124 4.91 14.36 -5.29
N VAL A 125 5.02 14.15 -4.00
CA VAL A 125 4.13 14.74 -2.99
C VAL A 125 4.92 15.59 -2.01
N GLN A 126 4.25 16.52 -1.33
CA GLN A 126 4.90 17.32 -0.30
C GLN A 126 5.25 16.45 0.90
N ASP A 127 6.40 16.71 1.54
CA ASP A 127 6.83 16.01 2.76
C ASP A 127 5.95 16.37 3.97
N LYS A 128 5.41 17.59 4.00
CA LYS A 128 4.50 18.06 5.05
C LYS A 128 3.06 18.06 4.56
N ASN A 129 2.15 17.64 5.43
CA ASN A 129 0.70 17.60 5.20
C ASN A 129 0.23 16.61 4.11
N SER A 130 1.11 15.80 3.55
CA SER A 130 0.70 14.68 2.71
C SER A 130 0.31 13.49 3.58
N PRO A 131 -0.77 12.77 3.27
CA PRO A 131 -1.11 11.55 3.97
C PRO A 131 0.01 10.53 3.84
N GLN A 132 0.34 9.91 4.96
CA GLN A 132 1.25 8.76 4.93
C GLN A 132 0.58 7.58 4.21
N GLU A 133 1.40 6.70 3.65
CA GLU A 133 0.89 5.46 3.07
C GLU A 133 -0.02 4.75 4.08
N SER A 134 -1.25 4.52 3.70
CA SER A 134 -2.26 3.87 4.53
C SER A 134 -3.13 2.95 3.68
N GLY A 135 -3.94 2.12 4.33
CA GLY A 135 -4.89 1.27 3.62
C GLY A 135 -6.01 2.03 2.89
N ALA A 136 -6.08 3.36 3.00
CA ALA A 136 -7.01 4.21 2.26
C ALA A 136 -6.43 4.72 0.94
N LEU A 137 -5.12 4.58 0.72
CA LEU A 137 -4.41 4.84 -0.54
C LEU A 137 -4.40 3.56 -1.43
#